data_86284a3c4eb534ecf580912ebc4a1fd2
#
_entry.id   86284a3c4eb534ecf580912ebc4a1fd2
#
_cell.length_a   1.000
_cell.length_b   1.000
_cell.length_c   1.000
_cell.angle_alpha   90.00
_cell.angle_beta   90.00
_cell.angle_gamma   90.00
#
_symmetry.space_group_name_H-M   'P 1'
#
loop_
_entity.id
_entity.type
_entity.pdbx_description
1 polymer ?
#
loop_
_entity_poly.entity_id
_entity_poly.type
_entity_poly.pdbx_seq_one_letter_code
_entity_poly.pdbx_strand_id
1 'polypeptide(L)'
;AIKRNPPVPQSGLQAPFIVQERLNVAISILKAASADVPSSSPIESKFSSNGDVGNDLDNKIIKSVLDAIIDPVIEACEQGANKMRELNSTIIGGSKTIPWAADAYVLNCLGALHTPLKQYPLAQAKTQDLTRRISNRATDIADDHAESILSECGLLDVLERVSLYQERSSGVMSHDPSLTLEIIAKALQGLVESAKDGAPDFNEIQSPRVRLDIQNRFSHRLIEAYTRVYIAVLNPNAGYG
;
A
#
# COMPACT_ATOMS: atom_id res chain seq x y z
N ALA A 1 -5.28 -21.65 -17.29
CA ALA A 1 -5.98 -20.63 -18.09
C ALA A 1 -5.71 -19.20 -17.57
N ILE A 2 -5.64 -18.96 -16.25
CA ILE A 2 -5.42 -17.63 -15.63
C ILE A 2 -4.05 -17.05 -16.02
N LYS A 3 -2.99 -17.89 -16.06
CA LYS A 3 -1.62 -17.44 -16.38
C LYS A 3 -1.41 -16.99 -17.85
N ARG A 4 -2.29 -17.39 -18.78
CA ARG A 4 -2.15 -17.03 -20.21
C ARG A 4 -2.78 -15.69 -20.58
N ASN A 5 -3.84 -15.28 -19.85
CA ASN A 5 -4.52 -14.01 -20.03
C ASN A 5 -4.87 -13.42 -18.67
N PRO A 6 -3.95 -12.65 -18.05
CA PRO A 6 -4.22 -12.00 -16.79
C PRO A 6 -5.40 -11.01 -16.95
N PRO A 7 -6.27 -10.94 -15.96
CA PRO A 7 -7.43 -10.07 -16.01
C PRO A 7 -6.99 -8.60 -15.97
N VAL A 8 -7.27 -7.87 -17.04
CA VAL A 8 -7.11 -6.42 -17.10
C VAL A 8 -8.50 -5.80 -16.94
N PRO A 9 -8.69 -4.77 -16.13
CA PRO A 9 -9.98 -4.15 -15.95
C PRO A 9 -10.50 -3.56 -17.27
N GLN A 10 -11.70 -3.94 -17.69
CA GLN A 10 -12.31 -3.47 -18.93
C GLN A 10 -12.97 -2.09 -18.76
N SER A 11 -13.44 -1.76 -17.55
CA SER A 11 -14.02 -0.47 -17.19
C SER A 11 -13.91 -0.26 -15.70
N GLY A 12 -13.32 0.87 -15.29
CA GLY A 12 -13.02 1.15 -13.89
C GLY A 12 -11.96 0.18 -13.30
N LEU A 13 -11.45 0.49 -12.15
CA LEU A 13 -10.40 -0.31 -11.49
C LEU A 13 -11.00 -1.33 -10.51
N GLN A 14 -12.13 -1.94 -10.88
CA GLN A 14 -12.83 -2.93 -10.04
C GLN A 14 -12.15 -4.29 -10.11
N ALA A 15 -12.31 -5.06 -9.02
CA ALA A 15 -11.86 -6.43 -8.98
C ALA A 15 -12.58 -7.26 -10.06
N PRO A 16 -11.86 -8.05 -10.87
CA PRO A 16 -12.44 -8.86 -11.93
C PRO A 16 -13.28 -10.03 -11.37
N PHE A 17 -14.20 -10.55 -12.17
CA PHE A 17 -15.12 -11.63 -11.79
C PHE A 17 -14.39 -12.86 -11.21
N ILE A 18 -13.22 -13.20 -11.72
CA ILE A 18 -12.40 -14.31 -11.21
C ILE A 18 -12.08 -14.20 -9.72
N VAL A 19 -11.90 -12.98 -9.20
CA VAL A 19 -11.66 -12.73 -7.76
C VAL A 19 -12.88 -13.19 -6.97
N GLN A 20 -14.08 -12.80 -7.40
CA GLN A 20 -15.32 -13.20 -6.74
C GLN A 20 -15.58 -14.71 -6.82
N GLU A 21 -15.32 -15.31 -7.97
CA GLU A 21 -15.47 -16.76 -8.17
C GLU A 21 -14.60 -17.56 -7.19
N ARG A 22 -13.31 -17.22 -7.09
CA ARG A 22 -12.37 -17.90 -6.20
C ARG A 22 -12.65 -17.63 -4.73
N LEU A 23 -13.08 -16.41 -4.41
CA LEU A 23 -13.54 -16.07 -3.07
C LEU A 23 -14.73 -16.93 -2.64
N ASN A 24 -15.71 -17.14 -3.51
CA ASN A 24 -16.88 -17.98 -3.23
C ASN A 24 -16.48 -19.44 -2.94
N VAL A 25 -15.48 -19.97 -3.67
CA VAL A 25 -14.93 -21.31 -3.39
C VAL A 25 -14.27 -21.34 -2.01
N ALA A 26 -13.43 -20.36 -1.69
CA ALA A 26 -12.78 -20.26 -0.38
C ALA A 26 -13.79 -20.17 0.77
N ILE A 27 -14.83 -19.33 0.61
CA ILE A 27 -15.90 -19.19 1.62
C ILE A 27 -16.68 -20.50 1.80
N SER A 28 -16.95 -21.24 0.72
CA SER A 28 -17.65 -22.52 0.80
C SER A 28 -16.85 -23.54 1.61
N ILE A 29 -15.53 -23.58 1.44
CA ILE A 29 -14.65 -24.45 2.22
C ILE A 29 -14.62 -24.01 3.68
N LEU A 30 -14.52 -22.72 3.96
CA LEU A 30 -14.52 -22.19 5.33
C LEU A 30 -15.83 -22.48 6.04
N LYS A 31 -16.97 -22.40 5.35
CA LYS A 31 -18.28 -22.77 5.91
C LYS A 31 -18.37 -24.26 6.24
N ALA A 32 -17.90 -25.11 5.33
CA ALA A 32 -17.87 -26.56 5.57
C ALA A 32 -16.99 -26.89 6.78
N ALA A 33 -15.75 -26.36 6.82
CA ALA A 33 -14.84 -26.57 7.94
C ALA A 33 -15.37 -26.03 9.27
N SER A 34 -16.17 -24.96 9.26
CA SER A 34 -16.80 -24.43 10.47
C SER A 34 -18.02 -25.24 10.93
N ALA A 35 -18.68 -25.99 10.04
CA ALA A 35 -19.83 -26.82 10.36
C ALA A 35 -19.44 -28.15 11.05
N ASP A 36 -18.23 -28.63 10.77
CA ASP A 36 -17.71 -29.89 11.34
C ASP A 36 -17.17 -29.72 12.78
N VAL A 37 -17.16 -28.50 13.35
CA VAL A 37 -16.87 -28.29 14.76
C VAL A 37 -18.11 -28.69 15.55
N PRO A 38 -18.12 -29.85 16.22
CA PRO A 38 -19.29 -30.28 17.02
C PRO A 38 -19.54 -29.23 18.09
N SER A 39 -20.77 -28.71 18.14
CA SER A 39 -21.26 -27.91 19.24
C SER A 39 -21.35 -28.84 20.48
N SER A 40 -20.21 -29.05 21.14
CA SER A 40 -20.15 -29.76 22.40
C SER A 40 -20.94 -28.96 23.42
N SER A 41 -22.12 -29.50 23.78
CA SER A 41 -22.87 -29.13 24.95
C SER A 41 -21.96 -29.01 26.17
N PRO A 42 -22.26 -28.12 27.13
CA PRO A 42 -21.44 -27.90 28.30
C PRO A 42 -21.68 -29.09 29.26
N ILE A 43 -20.97 -30.19 29.06
CA ILE A 43 -20.82 -31.24 30.07
C ILE A 43 -19.38 -31.18 30.55
N GLU A 44 -19.25 -30.77 31.81
CA GLU A 44 -18.01 -30.80 32.57
C GLU A 44 -17.25 -32.12 32.35
N SER A 45 -16.05 -32.01 31.78
CA SER A 45 -15.02 -33.04 31.98
C SER A 45 -13.69 -32.38 32.25
N LYS A 46 -13.36 -32.27 33.54
CA LYS A 46 -12.00 -32.18 34.04
C LYS A 46 -11.22 -33.36 33.48
N PHE A 47 -10.01 -33.12 33.03
CA PHE A 47 -9.01 -34.05 32.51
C PHE A 47 -8.98 -34.22 30.99
N SER A 48 -8.18 -33.39 30.29
CA SER A 48 -7.12 -33.91 29.39
C SER A 48 -6.24 -32.77 28.86
N SER A 49 -4.99 -32.80 29.25
CA SER A 49 -3.94 -31.86 28.83
C SER A 49 -3.30 -32.24 27.48
N ASN A 50 -4.09 -32.69 26.50
CA ASN A 50 -3.60 -33.09 25.16
C ASN A 50 -4.44 -32.53 23.98
N GLY A 51 -5.19 -31.45 24.19
CA GLY A 51 -6.14 -30.92 23.17
C GLY A 51 -5.59 -29.96 22.15
N ASP A 52 -4.29 -29.59 22.17
CA ASP A 52 -3.77 -28.47 21.35
C ASP A 52 -3.18 -28.91 19.98
N VAL A 53 -2.88 -30.18 19.81
CA VAL A 53 -2.20 -30.68 18.58
C VAL A 53 -3.16 -30.83 17.40
N GLY A 54 -4.45 -31.12 17.63
CA GLY A 54 -5.45 -31.29 16.56
C GLY A 54 -5.82 -29.97 15.88
N ASN A 55 -6.05 -28.92 16.66
CA ASN A 55 -6.43 -27.60 16.13
C ASN A 55 -5.32 -26.93 15.29
N ASP A 56 -4.05 -27.18 15.61
CA ASP A 56 -2.93 -26.59 14.85
C ASP A 56 -2.76 -27.24 13.47
N LEU A 57 -3.03 -28.55 13.37
CA LEU A 57 -2.95 -29.27 12.09
C LEU A 57 -4.08 -28.86 11.15
N ASP A 58 -5.31 -28.74 11.65
CA ASP A 58 -6.47 -28.31 10.86
C ASP A 58 -6.30 -26.86 10.38
N ASN A 59 -5.79 -25.97 11.21
CA ASN A 59 -5.48 -24.60 10.84
C ASN A 59 -4.40 -24.52 9.74
N LYS A 60 -3.38 -25.38 9.78
CA LYS A 60 -2.35 -25.45 8.74
C LYS A 60 -2.90 -25.98 7.42
N ILE A 61 -3.76 -26.98 7.46
CA ILE A 61 -4.43 -27.53 6.26
C ILE A 61 -5.30 -26.45 5.63
N ILE A 62 -6.18 -25.80 6.40
CA ILE A 62 -7.06 -24.74 5.90
C ILE A 62 -6.25 -23.58 5.32
N LYS A 63 -5.18 -23.16 6.00
CA LYS A 63 -4.27 -22.13 5.49
C LYS A 63 -3.70 -22.54 4.12
N SER A 64 -3.17 -23.75 4.01
CA SER A 64 -2.59 -24.26 2.76
C SER A 64 -3.61 -24.30 1.62
N VAL A 65 -4.85 -24.71 1.91
CA VAL A 65 -5.94 -24.71 0.94
C VAL A 65 -6.32 -23.28 0.51
N LEU A 66 -6.43 -22.35 1.46
CA LEU A 66 -6.70 -20.94 1.14
C LEU A 66 -5.58 -20.32 0.30
N ASP A 67 -4.33 -20.60 0.64
CA ASP A 67 -3.18 -20.14 -0.14
C ASP A 67 -3.23 -20.68 -1.58
N ALA A 68 -3.54 -21.96 -1.76
CA ALA A 68 -3.65 -22.58 -3.08
C ALA A 68 -4.79 -21.99 -3.95
N ILE A 69 -5.85 -21.45 -3.34
CA ILE A 69 -6.98 -20.87 -4.05
C ILE A 69 -6.78 -19.37 -4.32
N ILE A 70 -6.27 -18.64 -3.32
CA ILE A 70 -6.24 -17.17 -3.32
C ILE A 70 -4.95 -16.62 -3.93
N ASP A 71 -3.78 -17.22 -3.66
CA ASP A 71 -2.51 -16.70 -4.17
C ASP A 71 -2.41 -16.66 -5.69
N PRO A 72 -2.91 -17.67 -6.45
CA PRO A 72 -2.92 -17.58 -7.91
C PRO A 72 -3.81 -16.45 -8.44
N VAL A 73 -4.85 -16.05 -7.70
CA VAL A 73 -5.71 -14.92 -8.07
C VAL A 73 -5.00 -13.60 -7.83
N ILE A 74 -4.33 -13.46 -6.69
CA ILE A 74 -3.51 -12.27 -6.39
C ILE A 74 -2.43 -12.10 -7.45
N GLU A 75 -1.69 -13.18 -7.75
CA GLU A 75 -0.66 -13.18 -8.80
C GLU A 75 -1.22 -12.75 -10.16
N ALA A 76 -2.40 -13.25 -10.53
CA ALA A 76 -3.07 -12.86 -11.77
C ALA A 76 -3.47 -11.38 -11.79
N CYS A 77 -3.94 -10.82 -10.67
CA CYS A 77 -4.24 -9.39 -10.55
C CYS A 77 -2.96 -8.54 -10.66
N GLU A 78 -1.85 -8.96 -10.04
CA GLU A 78 -0.56 -8.28 -10.16
C GLU A 78 -0.02 -8.31 -11.61
N GLN A 79 -0.16 -9.44 -12.31
CA GLN A 79 0.18 -9.53 -13.73
C GLN A 79 -0.71 -8.62 -14.59
N GLY A 80 -2.00 -8.50 -14.25
CA GLY A 80 -2.92 -7.55 -14.89
C GLY A 80 -2.48 -6.10 -14.69
N ALA A 81 -2.09 -5.74 -13.47
CA ALA A 81 -1.55 -4.42 -13.14
C ALA A 81 -0.26 -4.10 -13.91
N ASN A 82 0.65 -5.07 -14.04
CA ASN A 82 1.88 -4.89 -14.83
C ASN A 82 1.57 -4.63 -16.31
N LYS A 83 0.62 -5.35 -16.89
CA LYS A 83 0.15 -5.05 -18.25
C LYS A 83 -0.43 -3.65 -18.38
N MET A 84 -1.16 -3.16 -17.36
CA MET A 84 -1.65 -1.78 -17.38
C MET A 84 -0.50 -0.78 -17.40
N ARG A 85 0.57 -1.00 -16.61
CA ARG A 85 1.76 -0.14 -16.61
C ARG A 85 2.46 -0.15 -17.97
N GLU A 86 2.61 -1.32 -18.59
CA GLU A 86 3.19 -1.46 -19.95
C GLU A 86 2.36 -0.72 -21.01
N LEU A 87 1.03 -0.86 -20.97
CA LEU A 87 0.14 -0.16 -21.90
C LEU A 87 0.20 1.36 -21.71
N ASN A 88 0.22 1.82 -20.46
CA ASN A 88 0.32 3.25 -20.16
C ASN A 88 1.66 3.84 -20.60
N SER A 89 2.75 3.09 -20.54
CA SER A 89 4.08 3.55 -21.01
C SER A 89 4.16 3.64 -22.54
N THR A 90 3.32 2.91 -23.26
CA THR A 90 3.29 2.91 -24.75
C THR A 90 2.35 3.95 -25.35
N ILE A 91 1.41 4.49 -24.59
CA ILE A 91 0.49 5.54 -25.04
C ILE A 91 1.21 6.92 -24.94
N ILE A 92 2.04 7.21 -25.91
CA ILE A 92 2.61 8.55 -26.16
C ILE A 92 1.48 9.40 -26.75
N GLY A 93 0.74 10.12 -25.93
CA GLY A 93 -0.20 11.12 -26.41
C GLY A 93 -1.59 11.11 -25.74
N GLY A 94 -1.78 11.93 -24.74
CA GLY A 94 -3.02 12.68 -24.56
C GLY A 94 -4.11 12.12 -23.68
N SER A 95 -4.03 10.92 -23.12
CA SER A 95 -4.95 10.52 -22.05
C SER A 95 -4.28 10.75 -20.69
N LYS A 96 -4.95 11.46 -19.78
CA LYS A 96 -4.49 11.59 -18.38
C LYS A 96 -4.54 10.20 -17.74
N THR A 97 -3.46 9.44 -17.90
CA THR A 97 -3.30 8.17 -17.18
C THR A 97 -3.05 8.51 -15.72
N ILE A 98 -3.86 7.94 -14.84
CA ILE A 98 -3.70 8.08 -13.39
C ILE A 98 -2.43 7.30 -13.01
N PRO A 99 -1.38 7.92 -12.45
CA PRO A 99 -0.10 7.25 -12.17
C PRO A 99 -0.28 5.98 -11.33
N TRP A 100 -1.17 6.02 -10.34
CA TRP A 100 -1.44 4.91 -9.41
C TRP A 100 -2.57 3.95 -9.85
N ALA A 101 -3.05 4.03 -11.11
CA ALA A 101 -4.19 3.21 -11.57
C ALA A 101 -3.95 1.70 -11.41
N ALA A 102 -2.75 1.23 -11.75
CA ALA A 102 -2.38 -0.18 -11.62
C ALA A 102 -2.37 -0.64 -10.15
N ASP A 103 -1.91 0.20 -9.24
CA ASP A 103 -1.85 -0.08 -7.81
C ASP A 103 -3.23 -0.01 -7.16
N ALA A 104 -4.07 0.95 -7.57
CA ALA A 104 -5.48 1.02 -7.16
C ALA A 104 -6.24 -0.23 -7.58
N TYR A 105 -6.00 -0.75 -8.80
CA TYR A 105 -6.59 -2.00 -9.25
C TYR A 105 -6.20 -3.18 -8.34
N VAL A 106 -4.91 -3.33 -8.01
CA VAL A 106 -4.45 -4.39 -7.08
C VAL A 106 -5.08 -4.21 -5.70
N LEU A 107 -5.12 -2.99 -5.16
CA LEU A 107 -5.76 -2.69 -3.88
C LEU A 107 -7.23 -3.08 -3.85
N ASN A 108 -7.96 -2.80 -4.93
CA ASN A 108 -9.38 -3.18 -5.06
C ASN A 108 -9.55 -4.70 -5.10
N CYS A 109 -8.66 -5.43 -5.80
CA CYS A 109 -8.66 -6.90 -5.79
C CYS A 109 -8.38 -7.47 -4.40
N LEU A 110 -7.34 -6.96 -3.71
CA LEU A 110 -7.00 -7.38 -2.35
C LEU A 110 -8.12 -7.05 -1.35
N GLY A 111 -8.73 -5.89 -1.46
CA GLY A 111 -9.87 -5.47 -0.63
C GLY A 111 -11.10 -6.35 -0.83
N ALA A 112 -11.40 -6.73 -2.07
CA ALA A 112 -12.50 -7.63 -2.42
C ALA A 112 -12.32 -9.04 -1.81
N LEU A 113 -11.06 -9.52 -1.69
CA LEU A 113 -10.74 -10.78 -1.02
C LEU A 113 -10.77 -10.63 0.50
N HIS A 114 -10.16 -9.57 1.03
CA HIS A 114 -9.96 -9.38 2.47
C HIS A 114 -11.26 -9.21 3.24
N THR A 115 -12.17 -8.36 2.75
CA THR A 115 -13.36 -7.96 3.52
C THR A 115 -14.28 -9.14 3.86
N PRO A 116 -14.63 -10.05 2.92
CA PRO A 116 -15.45 -11.20 3.25
C PRO A 116 -14.72 -12.26 4.09
N LEU A 117 -13.41 -12.47 3.84
CA LEU A 117 -12.63 -13.47 4.58
C LEU A 117 -12.46 -13.11 6.06
N LYS A 118 -12.44 -11.82 6.40
CA LYS A 118 -12.31 -11.34 7.78
C LYS A 118 -13.42 -11.86 8.72
N GLN A 119 -14.56 -12.30 8.18
CA GLN A 119 -15.67 -12.84 8.95
C GLN A 119 -15.41 -14.27 9.46
N TYR A 120 -14.37 -14.95 8.94
CA TYR A 120 -14.07 -16.34 9.25
C TYR A 120 -12.80 -16.44 10.09
N PRO A 121 -12.90 -16.90 11.37
CA PRO A 121 -11.73 -17.07 12.25
C PRO A 121 -10.64 -17.97 11.64
N LEU A 122 -11.04 -19.04 10.94
CA LEU A 122 -10.13 -19.96 10.27
C LEU A 122 -9.32 -19.32 9.14
N ALA A 123 -9.75 -18.16 8.62
CA ALA A 123 -9.03 -17.38 7.60
C ALA A 123 -8.10 -16.32 8.19
N GLN A 124 -7.92 -16.27 9.53
CA GLN A 124 -7.17 -15.19 10.20
C GLN A 124 -5.76 -15.01 9.65
N ALA A 125 -5.00 -16.07 9.44
CA ALA A 125 -3.65 -16.00 8.90
C ALA A 125 -3.63 -15.39 7.48
N LYS A 126 -4.62 -15.75 6.65
CA LYS A 126 -4.74 -15.21 5.28
C LYS A 126 -5.18 -13.74 5.29
N THR A 127 -6.10 -13.38 6.16
CA THR A 127 -6.54 -11.97 6.29
C THR A 127 -5.42 -11.07 6.83
N GLN A 128 -4.56 -11.56 7.70
CA GLN A 128 -3.35 -10.83 8.14
C GLN A 128 -2.36 -10.62 7.00
N ASP A 129 -2.12 -11.64 6.16
CA ASP A 129 -1.26 -11.49 4.96
C ASP A 129 -1.86 -10.47 3.98
N LEU A 130 -3.15 -10.55 3.69
CA LEU A 130 -3.85 -9.57 2.85
C LEU A 130 -3.78 -8.15 3.42
N THR A 131 -3.96 -7.99 4.74
CA THR A 131 -3.82 -6.68 5.41
C THR A 131 -2.43 -6.11 5.21
N ARG A 132 -1.38 -6.93 5.39
CA ARG A 132 0.02 -6.51 5.16
C ARG A 132 0.25 -6.09 3.72
N ARG A 133 -0.24 -6.85 2.74
CA ARG A 133 -0.12 -6.52 1.30
C ARG A 133 -0.84 -5.21 0.96
N ILE A 134 -2.06 -5.00 1.49
CA ILE A 134 -2.80 -3.75 1.34
C ILE A 134 -2.02 -2.57 1.94
N SER A 135 -1.50 -2.72 3.16
CA SER A 135 -0.73 -1.66 3.83
C SER A 135 0.55 -1.30 3.07
N ASN A 136 1.31 -2.30 2.60
CA ASN A 136 2.52 -2.06 1.83
C ASN A 136 2.20 -1.31 0.53
N ARG A 137 1.19 -1.76 -0.23
CA ARG A 137 0.80 -1.11 -1.48
C ARG A 137 0.28 0.32 -1.25
N ALA A 138 -0.45 0.55 -0.15
CA ALA A 138 -0.89 1.89 0.23
C ALA A 138 0.29 2.81 0.56
N THR A 139 1.34 2.27 1.20
CA THR A 139 2.59 3.00 1.45
C THR A 139 3.28 3.36 0.14
N ASP A 140 3.44 2.39 -0.77
CA ASP A 140 4.10 2.61 -2.07
C ASP A 140 3.42 3.75 -2.85
N ILE A 141 2.07 3.74 -2.93
CA ILE A 141 1.31 4.83 -3.60
C ILE A 141 1.56 6.19 -2.93
N ALA A 142 1.55 6.22 -1.60
CA ALA A 142 1.75 7.47 -0.86
C ALA A 142 3.16 8.01 -1.03
N ASP A 143 4.16 7.14 -0.99
CA ASP A 143 5.58 7.48 -1.13
C ASP A 143 5.88 7.95 -2.56
N ASP A 144 5.45 7.20 -3.60
CA ASP A 144 5.66 7.55 -5.01
C ASP A 144 5.03 8.91 -5.35
N HIS A 145 3.82 9.16 -4.82
CA HIS A 145 3.14 10.44 -5.09
C HIS A 145 3.79 11.60 -4.33
N ALA A 146 4.21 11.40 -3.08
CA ALA A 146 4.96 12.40 -2.33
C ALA A 146 6.30 12.72 -3.00
N GLU A 147 7.03 11.70 -3.45
CA GLU A 147 8.30 11.87 -4.17
C GLU A 147 8.12 12.65 -5.48
N SER A 148 7.04 12.39 -6.24
CA SER A 148 6.73 13.18 -7.44
C SER A 148 6.58 14.66 -7.13
N ILE A 149 5.80 15.02 -6.09
CA ILE A 149 5.60 16.41 -5.69
C ILE A 149 6.91 17.04 -5.18
N LEU A 150 7.66 16.32 -4.34
CA LEU A 150 8.94 16.80 -3.82
C LEU A 150 9.96 17.04 -4.94
N SER A 151 9.94 16.18 -5.96
CA SER A 151 10.77 16.35 -7.17
C SER A 151 10.34 17.55 -8.01
N GLU A 152 9.03 17.71 -8.25
CA GLU A 152 8.49 18.81 -9.06
C GLU A 152 8.78 20.19 -8.45
N CYS A 153 8.73 20.30 -7.11
CA CYS A 153 9.07 21.56 -6.40
C CYS A 153 10.58 21.73 -6.17
N GLY A 154 11.43 20.75 -6.51
CA GLY A 154 12.87 20.77 -6.31
C GLY A 154 13.31 20.54 -4.87
N LEU A 155 12.39 20.15 -3.98
CA LEU A 155 12.70 19.91 -2.56
C LEU A 155 13.45 18.60 -2.36
N LEU A 156 13.31 17.63 -3.26
CA LEU A 156 14.02 16.35 -3.19
C LEU A 156 15.53 16.56 -3.28
N ASP A 157 16.01 17.38 -4.22
CA ASP A 157 17.42 17.71 -4.39
C ASP A 157 17.98 18.45 -3.15
N VAL A 158 17.18 19.37 -2.60
CA VAL A 158 17.53 20.07 -1.34
C VAL A 158 17.68 19.08 -0.19
N LEU A 159 16.76 18.14 -0.03
CA LEU A 159 16.79 17.12 1.03
C LEU A 159 18.00 16.20 0.92
N GLU A 160 18.34 15.76 -0.29
CA GLU A 160 19.50 14.93 -0.54
C GLU A 160 20.79 15.65 -0.12
N ARG A 161 20.95 16.91 -0.52
CA ARG A 161 22.12 17.71 -0.13
C ARG A 161 22.18 18.01 1.35
N VAL A 162 21.07 18.37 1.97
CA VAL A 162 20.96 18.56 3.42
C VAL A 162 21.43 17.31 4.17
N SER A 163 21.01 16.13 3.70
CA SER A 163 21.43 14.85 4.30
C SER A 163 22.93 14.63 4.22
N LEU A 164 23.56 14.97 3.08
CA LEU A 164 25.01 14.86 2.92
C LEU A 164 25.78 15.76 3.88
N TYR A 165 25.26 16.95 4.21
CA TYR A 165 25.89 17.84 5.22
C TYR A 165 25.74 17.29 6.64
N GLN A 166 24.61 16.68 6.97
CA GLN A 166 24.38 16.06 8.27
C GLN A 166 25.31 14.85 8.50
N GLU A 167 25.59 14.06 7.47
CA GLU A 167 26.44 12.88 7.55
C GLU A 167 27.94 13.22 7.60
N ARG A 168 28.38 14.21 6.83
CA ARG A 168 29.80 14.50 6.66
C ARG A 168 30.41 15.41 7.73
N SER A 169 29.60 16.09 8.54
CA SER A 169 30.03 17.04 9.61
C SER A 169 31.08 18.06 9.18
N SER A 170 31.28 18.31 7.89
CA SER A 170 32.34 19.17 7.35
C SER A 170 31.75 20.22 6.38
N GLY A 171 31.88 21.47 6.78
CA GLY A 171 31.50 22.62 5.97
C GLY A 171 30.25 23.34 6.48
N VAL A 172 30.06 24.56 6.02
CA VAL A 172 28.90 25.40 6.31
C VAL A 172 27.90 25.24 5.16
N MET A 173 26.69 24.82 5.47
CA MET A 173 25.67 24.50 4.48
C MET A 173 25.34 25.69 3.55
N SER A 174 25.35 26.93 4.10
CA SER A 174 25.10 28.16 3.35
C SER A 174 26.16 28.48 2.27
N HIS A 175 27.34 27.82 2.32
CA HIS A 175 28.39 27.98 1.31
C HIS A 175 28.14 27.10 0.06
N ASP A 176 27.18 26.17 0.10
CA ASP A 176 26.80 25.37 -1.08
C ASP A 176 25.93 26.22 -2.01
N PRO A 177 26.35 26.45 -3.26
CA PRO A 177 25.58 27.23 -4.23
C PRO A 177 24.22 26.58 -4.57
N SER A 178 24.04 25.29 -4.28
CA SER A 178 22.77 24.56 -4.47
C SER A 178 21.83 24.65 -3.26
N LEU A 179 22.31 25.20 -2.14
CA LEU A 179 21.56 25.35 -0.89
C LEU A 179 21.46 26.81 -0.45
N THR A 180 21.44 27.76 -1.41
CA THR A 180 21.17 29.17 -1.06
C THR A 180 19.77 29.32 -0.50
N LEU A 181 19.56 30.34 0.37
CA LEU A 181 18.24 30.64 0.93
C LEU A 181 17.18 30.84 -0.15
N GLU A 182 17.56 31.41 -1.29
CA GLU A 182 16.65 31.61 -2.41
C GLU A 182 16.15 30.28 -3.00
N ILE A 183 17.05 29.30 -3.22
CA ILE A 183 16.71 27.98 -3.76
C ILE A 183 15.82 27.24 -2.76
N ILE A 184 16.20 27.24 -1.48
CA ILE A 184 15.42 26.59 -0.42
C ILE A 184 14.04 27.23 -0.30
N ALA A 185 13.97 28.56 -0.25
CA ALA A 185 12.69 29.28 -0.15
C ALA A 185 11.77 29.00 -1.35
N LYS A 186 12.32 28.94 -2.57
CA LYS A 186 11.58 28.61 -3.78
C LYS A 186 11.03 27.19 -3.73
N ALA A 187 11.83 26.21 -3.30
CA ALA A 187 11.41 24.82 -3.18
C ALA A 187 10.31 24.66 -2.11
N LEU A 188 10.46 25.32 -0.95
CA LEU A 188 9.44 25.31 0.11
C LEU A 188 8.15 26.01 -0.32
N GLN A 189 8.26 27.11 -1.06
CA GLN A 189 7.09 27.80 -1.63
C GLN A 189 6.37 26.90 -2.65
N GLY A 190 7.09 26.23 -3.53
CA GLY A 190 6.53 25.27 -4.48
C GLY A 190 5.79 24.14 -3.76
N LEU A 191 6.34 23.60 -2.67
CA LEU A 191 5.65 22.61 -1.85
C LEU A 191 4.35 23.15 -1.24
N VAL A 192 4.37 24.37 -0.70
CA VAL A 192 3.16 25.00 -0.13
C VAL A 192 2.10 25.23 -1.21
N GLU A 193 2.49 25.63 -2.41
CA GLU A 193 1.57 25.81 -3.54
C GLU A 193 0.95 24.48 -3.97
N SER A 194 1.75 23.43 -4.12
CA SER A 194 1.24 22.07 -4.41
C SER A 194 0.32 21.53 -3.30
N ALA A 195 0.61 21.86 -2.04
CA ALA A 195 -0.24 21.46 -0.91
C ALA A 195 -1.59 22.18 -0.87
N LYS A 196 -1.73 23.38 -1.48
CA LYS A 196 -3.01 24.12 -1.56
C LYS A 196 -4.02 23.40 -2.46
N ASP A 197 -3.55 22.66 -3.48
CA ASP A 197 -4.42 21.87 -4.34
C ASP A 197 -5.01 20.66 -3.61
N GLY A 198 -4.54 20.39 -2.40
CA GLY A 198 -4.98 19.30 -1.54
C GLY A 198 -4.34 17.95 -1.89
N ALA A 199 -4.53 16.99 -1.00
CA ALA A 199 -4.16 15.60 -1.29
C ALA A 199 -5.10 15.05 -2.38
N PRO A 200 -4.60 14.21 -3.30
CA PRO A 200 -5.46 13.54 -4.28
C PRO A 200 -6.58 12.76 -3.60
N ASP A 201 -7.75 12.75 -4.22
CA ASP A 201 -8.92 12.03 -3.67
C ASP A 201 -8.76 10.51 -3.69
N PHE A 202 -7.88 9.96 -4.54
CA PHE A 202 -7.69 8.52 -4.75
C PHE A 202 -9.03 7.79 -4.97
N ASN A 203 -9.96 8.42 -5.70
CA ASN A 203 -11.34 7.93 -5.88
C ASN A 203 -11.43 6.57 -6.57
N GLU A 204 -10.39 6.16 -7.29
CA GLU A 204 -10.25 4.85 -7.93
C GLU A 204 -10.12 3.71 -6.91
N ILE A 205 -9.69 4.00 -5.69
CA ILE A 205 -9.58 3.03 -4.60
C ILE A 205 -10.94 2.92 -3.91
N GLN A 206 -11.55 1.73 -3.99
CA GLN A 206 -12.91 1.51 -3.51
C GLN A 206 -13.06 1.63 -1.99
N SER A 207 -12.02 1.26 -1.23
CA SER A 207 -12.05 1.30 0.23
C SER A 207 -11.81 2.71 0.78
N PRO A 208 -12.80 3.36 1.42
CA PRO A 208 -12.62 4.69 2.01
C PRO A 208 -11.53 4.72 3.08
N ARG A 209 -11.40 3.62 3.86
CA ARG A 209 -10.37 3.49 4.89
C ARG A 209 -8.97 3.48 4.30
N VAL A 210 -8.78 2.75 3.19
CA VAL A 210 -7.47 2.69 2.51
C VAL A 210 -7.14 4.03 1.88
N ARG A 211 -8.11 4.73 1.27
CA ARG A 211 -7.93 6.10 0.77
C ARG A 211 -7.43 7.05 1.84
N LEU A 212 -8.10 7.06 2.99
CA LEU A 212 -7.71 7.91 4.11
C LEU A 212 -6.31 7.55 4.64
N ASP A 213 -5.96 6.26 4.70
CA ASP A 213 -4.62 5.83 5.11
C ASP A 213 -3.55 6.33 4.15
N ILE A 214 -3.78 6.25 2.83
CA ILE A 214 -2.87 6.79 1.80
C ILE A 214 -2.74 8.31 1.94
N GLN A 215 -3.85 9.04 2.09
CA GLN A 215 -3.84 10.50 2.25
C GLN A 215 -3.06 10.93 3.49
N ASN A 216 -3.24 10.22 4.61
CA ASN A 216 -2.51 10.50 5.84
C ASN A 216 -1.00 10.26 5.70
N ARG A 217 -0.60 9.13 5.08
CA ARG A 217 0.82 8.81 4.82
C ARG A 217 1.46 9.82 3.88
N PHE A 218 0.79 10.13 2.79
CA PHE A 218 1.21 11.16 1.84
C PHE A 218 1.45 12.52 2.53
N SER A 219 0.46 13.00 3.29
CA SER A 219 0.59 14.25 4.03
C SER A 219 1.73 14.22 5.04
N HIS A 220 1.90 13.09 5.74
CA HIS A 220 3.00 12.89 6.69
C HIS A 220 4.36 12.99 6.01
N ARG A 221 4.54 12.39 4.82
CA ARG A 221 5.78 12.47 4.03
C ARG A 221 6.13 13.90 3.65
N LEU A 222 5.15 14.69 3.20
CA LEU A 222 5.38 16.10 2.85
C LEU A 222 5.76 16.94 4.08
N ILE A 223 5.07 16.72 5.22
CA ILE A 223 5.38 17.40 6.49
C ILE A 223 6.77 17.02 6.98
N GLU A 224 7.15 15.75 6.90
CA GLU A 224 8.48 15.27 7.28
C GLU A 224 9.57 15.95 6.42
N ALA A 225 9.37 15.97 5.11
CA ALA A 225 10.29 16.63 4.17
C ALA A 225 10.47 18.13 4.49
N TYR A 226 9.36 18.85 4.66
CA TYR A 226 9.39 20.25 5.09
C TYR A 226 10.13 20.43 6.39
N THR A 227 9.81 19.65 7.40
CA THR A 227 10.39 19.75 8.76
C THR A 227 11.89 19.51 8.75
N ARG A 228 12.36 18.51 7.98
CA ARG A 228 13.80 18.22 7.85
C ARG A 228 14.59 19.41 7.29
N VAL A 229 14.09 20.04 6.22
CA VAL A 229 14.73 21.22 5.63
C VAL A 229 14.66 22.41 6.58
N TYR A 230 13.51 22.64 7.20
CA TYR A 230 13.31 23.73 8.15
C TYR A 230 14.27 23.65 9.35
N ILE A 231 14.37 22.47 9.98
CA ILE A 231 15.31 22.25 11.09
C ILE A 231 16.77 22.43 10.63
N ALA A 232 17.11 21.98 9.43
CA ALA A 232 18.47 22.12 8.90
C ALA A 232 18.85 23.59 8.69
N VAL A 233 17.94 24.41 8.17
CA VAL A 233 18.16 25.86 7.97
C VAL A 233 18.28 26.61 9.29
N LEU A 234 17.49 26.22 10.31
CA LEU A 234 17.56 26.85 11.63
C LEU A 234 18.76 26.43 12.47
N ASN A 235 19.51 25.45 12.03
CA ASN A 235 20.72 25.02 12.73
C ASN A 235 21.77 26.17 12.70
N PRO A 236 22.28 26.64 13.87
CA PRO A 236 23.28 27.73 13.92
C PRO A 236 24.56 27.43 13.12
N ASN A 237 24.90 26.14 12.99
CA ASN A 237 26.06 25.68 12.23
C ASN A 237 25.84 25.67 10.70
N ALA A 238 24.63 25.87 10.26
CA ALA A 238 24.29 25.92 8.83
C ALA A 238 24.73 27.24 8.17
N GLY A 239 24.91 28.32 8.94
CA GLY A 239 25.42 29.61 8.48
C GLY A 239 24.41 30.49 7.75
N TYR A 240 23.11 30.32 8.01
CA TYR A 240 22.06 31.17 7.45
C TYR A 240 21.59 32.29 8.40
N GLY A 241 22.05 32.30 9.66
CA GLY A 241 21.69 33.29 10.69
C GLY A 241 22.78 34.24 11.04
#